data_095db395df00d8281a12d72ccfb12cbe
#
_entry.id   095db395df00d8281a12d72ccfb12cbe
#
_cell.length_a   1.000
_cell.length_b   1.000
_cell.length_c   1.000
_cell.angle_alpha   90.00
_cell.angle_beta   90.00
_cell.angle_gamma   90.00
#
_symmetry.space_group_name_H-M   'P 1'
#
loop_
_entity.id
_entity.type
_entity.pdbx_description
1 polymer ?
#
loop_
_entity_poly.entity_id
_entity_poly.type
_entity_poly.pdbx_seq_one_letter_code
_entity_poly.pdbx_strand_id
1 'polypeptide(L)'
;ATTAELCEHAYARFLTAINGTQNALSAEAVDEAVHLMQEARQVFCLGQGGSMLLANDICARFASLSTKFRTAGDSHLQLLTASLMNEADVVLFVSYSGATRDMMETLRTAKAAGAKIILLTHYEDSPGALLADVVLLCGAQESPLDSGSIPIKAAFLYVGEVLVLRYMLDDPAHSNTAQDLTSEALTVKML
;
A
#
# COMPACT_ATOMS: atom_id res chain seq x y z
N ALA A 1 18.53 17.45 25.00
CA ALA A 1 17.13 17.69 24.63
C ALA A 1 16.23 17.23 25.77
N THR A 2 15.23 18.01 26.12
CA THR A 2 14.18 17.64 27.05
C THR A 2 13.16 16.72 26.35
N THR A 3 12.33 16.01 27.12
CA THR A 3 11.25 15.20 26.56
C THR A 3 10.27 16.04 25.74
N ALA A 4 9.99 17.28 26.15
CA ALA A 4 9.15 18.22 25.41
C ALA A 4 9.74 18.55 24.03
N GLU A 5 11.03 18.88 23.96
CA GLU A 5 11.72 19.11 22.69
C GLU A 5 11.74 17.88 21.79
N LEU A 6 11.87 16.67 22.36
CA LEU A 6 11.78 15.43 21.60
C LEU A 6 10.37 15.18 21.03
N CYS A 7 9.32 15.51 21.79
CA CYS A 7 7.93 15.43 21.30
C CYS A 7 7.69 16.39 20.13
N GLU A 8 8.16 17.64 20.25
CA GLU A 8 8.04 18.64 19.17
C GLU A 8 8.82 18.21 17.91
N HIS A 9 10.03 17.67 18.09
CA HIS A 9 10.83 17.16 16.98
C HIS A 9 10.14 15.97 16.28
N ALA A 10 9.63 15.01 17.04
CA ALA A 10 8.89 13.88 16.48
C ALA A 10 7.66 14.37 15.69
N TYR A 11 6.86 15.25 16.27
CA TYR A 11 5.70 15.85 15.60
C TYR A 11 6.05 16.51 14.28
N ALA A 12 7.11 17.34 14.27
CA ALA A 12 7.58 18.02 13.06
C ALA A 12 7.98 17.01 11.96
N ARG A 13 8.61 15.89 12.30
CA ARG A 13 8.95 14.82 11.36
C ARG A 13 7.73 14.15 10.75
N PHE A 14 6.69 13.88 11.54
CA PHE A 14 5.42 13.35 11.02
C PHE A 14 4.77 14.33 10.05
N LEU A 15 4.68 15.61 10.40
CA LEU A 15 4.12 16.64 9.52
C LEU A 15 4.90 16.75 8.20
N THR A 16 6.24 16.72 8.26
CA THR A 16 7.08 16.75 7.06
C THR A 16 6.79 15.57 6.15
N ALA A 17 6.69 14.34 6.69
CA ALA A 17 6.42 13.14 5.93
C ALA A 17 5.02 13.16 5.29
N ILE A 18 3.99 13.54 6.04
CA ILE A 18 2.61 13.63 5.53
C ILE A 18 2.45 14.74 4.50
N ASN A 19 2.96 15.95 4.78
CA ASN A 19 2.87 17.07 3.84
C ASN A 19 3.66 16.79 2.54
N GLY A 20 4.85 16.17 2.65
CA GLY A 20 5.61 15.76 1.48
C GLY A 20 4.84 14.76 0.61
N THR A 21 4.16 13.81 1.25
CA THR A 21 3.31 12.83 0.55
C THR A 21 2.10 13.51 -0.09
N GLN A 22 1.39 14.36 0.64
CA GLN A 22 0.24 15.11 0.12
C GLN A 22 0.60 15.92 -1.13
N ASN A 23 1.79 16.52 -1.16
CA ASN A 23 2.25 17.32 -2.30
C ASN A 23 2.72 16.47 -3.50
N ALA A 24 3.18 15.24 -3.26
CA ALA A 24 3.70 14.35 -4.31
C ALA A 24 2.64 13.40 -4.88
N LEU A 25 1.59 13.11 -4.12
CA LEU A 25 0.54 12.16 -4.51
C LEU A 25 -0.36 12.77 -5.59
N SER A 26 -0.41 12.14 -6.78
CA SER A 26 -1.34 12.52 -7.85
C SER A 26 -2.73 11.96 -7.60
N ALA A 27 -3.75 12.81 -7.70
CA ALA A 27 -5.15 12.40 -7.62
C ALA A 27 -5.52 11.45 -8.77
N GLU A 28 -5.01 11.71 -9.97
CA GLU A 28 -5.24 10.88 -11.15
C GLU A 28 -4.65 9.49 -10.97
N ALA A 29 -3.43 9.38 -10.38
CA ALA A 29 -2.82 8.10 -10.08
C ALA A 29 -3.61 7.32 -9.01
N VAL A 30 -4.19 8.00 -8.01
CA VAL A 30 -5.09 7.38 -7.04
C VAL A 30 -6.35 6.85 -7.71
N ASP A 31 -6.98 7.65 -8.57
CA ASP A 31 -8.18 7.24 -9.32
C ASP A 31 -7.90 6.01 -10.19
N GLU A 32 -6.77 6.00 -10.92
CA GLU A 32 -6.38 4.87 -11.77
C GLU A 32 -6.07 3.62 -10.93
N ALA A 33 -5.36 3.76 -9.81
CA ALA A 33 -5.08 2.65 -8.90
C ALA A 33 -6.37 2.02 -8.37
N VAL A 34 -7.31 2.85 -7.93
CA VAL A 34 -8.60 2.37 -7.41
C VAL A 34 -9.43 1.71 -8.50
N HIS A 35 -9.45 2.26 -9.72
CA HIS A 35 -10.12 1.64 -10.85
C HIS A 35 -9.55 0.24 -11.14
N LEU A 36 -8.23 0.08 -11.21
CA LEU A 36 -7.59 -1.22 -11.38
C LEU A 36 -7.96 -2.20 -10.26
N MET A 37 -7.97 -1.73 -9.00
CA MET A 37 -8.34 -2.57 -7.86
C MET A 37 -9.81 -2.99 -7.91
N GLN A 38 -10.71 -2.15 -8.41
CA GLN A 38 -12.14 -2.48 -8.52
C GLN A 38 -12.42 -3.53 -9.59
N GLU A 39 -11.80 -3.41 -10.75
CA GLU A 39 -11.94 -4.36 -11.86
C GLU A 39 -11.25 -5.71 -11.58
N ALA A 40 -10.29 -5.73 -10.66
CA ALA A 40 -9.50 -6.92 -10.37
C ALA A 40 -10.33 -8.07 -9.78
N ARG A 41 -10.02 -9.29 -10.20
CA ARG A 41 -10.47 -10.53 -9.57
C ARG A 41 -9.86 -10.69 -8.17
N GLN A 42 -8.55 -10.43 -8.04
CA GLN A 42 -7.80 -10.47 -6.80
C GLN A 42 -6.82 -9.29 -6.74
N VAL A 43 -6.63 -8.72 -5.57
CA VAL A 43 -5.62 -7.69 -5.29
C VAL A 43 -4.66 -8.23 -4.25
N PHE A 44 -3.40 -8.35 -4.61
CA PHE A 44 -2.34 -8.85 -3.71
C PHE A 44 -1.55 -7.68 -3.14
N CYS A 45 -1.75 -7.41 -1.86
CA CYS A 45 -1.00 -6.40 -1.12
C CYS A 45 0.31 -7.00 -0.63
N LEU A 46 1.42 -6.60 -1.21
CA LEU A 46 2.73 -7.18 -1.02
C LEU A 46 3.74 -6.13 -0.55
N GLY A 47 4.78 -6.60 0.11
CA GLY A 47 5.90 -5.78 0.58
C GLY A 47 6.93 -6.67 1.23
N GLN A 48 8.08 -6.12 1.60
CA GLN A 48 9.15 -6.89 2.22
C GLN A 48 9.69 -6.19 3.47
N GLY A 49 10.12 -6.97 4.45
CA GLY A 49 10.60 -6.43 5.72
C GLY A 49 9.57 -5.51 6.39
N GLY A 50 9.97 -4.30 6.74
CA GLY A 50 9.06 -3.31 7.33
C GLY A 50 7.91 -2.88 6.43
N SER A 51 8.10 -2.91 5.10
CA SER A 51 7.05 -2.60 4.13
C SER A 51 5.97 -3.67 4.05
N MET A 52 6.27 -4.92 4.40
CA MET A 52 5.27 -5.98 4.49
C MET A 52 4.24 -5.70 5.59
N LEU A 53 4.66 -5.10 6.71
CA LEU A 53 3.74 -4.70 7.78
C LEU A 53 2.74 -3.65 7.27
N LEU A 54 3.21 -2.69 6.47
CA LEU A 54 2.35 -1.66 5.86
C LEU A 54 1.39 -2.28 4.84
N ALA A 55 1.89 -3.17 3.98
CA ALA A 55 1.06 -3.87 3.00
C ALA A 55 -0.04 -4.71 3.68
N ASN A 56 0.29 -5.40 4.77
CA ASN A 56 -0.66 -6.17 5.57
C ASN A 56 -1.72 -5.27 6.22
N ASP A 57 -1.33 -4.11 6.74
CA ASP A 57 -2.24 -3.16 7.38
C ASP A 57 -3.22 -2.56 6.36
N ILE A 58 -2.71 -2.15 5.20
CA ILE A 58 -3.55 -1.70 4.07
C ILE A 58 -4.50 -2.81 3.62
N CYS A 59 -4.01 -4.05 3.46
CA CYS A 59 -4.84 -5.19 3.09
C CYS A 59 -5.94 -5.46 4.14
N ALA A 60 -5.61 -5.41 5.43
CA ALA A 60 -6.56 -5.61 6.51
C ALA A 60 -7.68 -4.56 6.48
N ARG A 61 -7.35 -3.32 6.14
CA ARG A 61 -8.34 -2.24 5.99
C ARG A 61 -9.31 -2.51 4.84
N PHE A 62 -8.81 -3.00 3.69
CA PHE A 62 -9.65 -3.41 2.56
C PHE A 62 -10.43 -4.71 2.82
N ALA A 63 -9.96 -5.59 3.71
CA ALA A 63 -10.64 -6.83 4.05
C ALA A 63 -12.01 -6.61 4.71
N SER A 64 -12.26 -5.45 5.29
CA SER A 64 -13.59 -5.05 5.78
C SER A 64 -14.58 -4.69 4.66
N LEU A 65 -14.09 -4.52 3.43
CA LEU A 65 -14.88 -4.10 2.27
C LEU A 65 -15.06 -5.22 1.25
N SER A 66 -14.05 -6.09 1.07
CA SER A 66 -14.08 -7.15 0.06
C SER A 66 -13.09 -8.28 0.38
N THR A 67 -13.50 -9.51 0.04
CA THR A 67 -12.66 -10.71 0.20
C THR A 67 -11.60 -10.89 -0.89
N LYS A 68 -11.55 -10.02 -1.89
CA LYS A 68 -10.58 -10.12 -2.98
C LYS A 68 -9.17 -9.64 -2.63
N PHE A 69 -9.00 -8.94 -1.50
CA PHE A 69 -7.71 -8.45 -1.03
C PHE A 69 -6.96 -9.54 -0.25
N ARG A 70 -5.70 -9.79 -0.63
CA ARG A 70 -4.87 -10.88 -0.14
C ARG A 70 -3.46 -10.42 0.16
N THR A 71 -2.77 -11.13 1.05
CA THR A 71 -1.33 -10.97 1.30
C THR A 71 -0.58 -12.26 1.07
N ALA A 72 0.75 -12.20 0.97
CA ALA A 72 1.65 -13.34 1.02
C ALA A 72 2.79 -13.05 1.99
N GLY A 73 3.04 -13.97 2.93
CA GLY A 73 3.76 -13.72 4.16
C GLY A 73 5.28 -13.53 4.03
N ASP A 74 5.91 -13.96 2.94
CA ASP A 74 7.34 -13.82 2.70
C ASP A 74 7.67 -13.74 1.20
N SER A 75 8.91 -13.39 0.85
CA SER A 75 9.32 -13.20 -0.55
C SER A 75 9.17 -14.47 -1.40
N HIS A 76 9.36 -15.65 -0.82
CA HIS A 76 9.18 -16.91 -1.55
C HIS A 76 7.71 -17.14 -1.91
N LEU A 77 6.80 -16.99 -0.95
CA LEU A 77 5.36 -17.09 -1.20
C LEU A 77 4.86 -16.00 -2.15
N GLN A 78 5.41 -14.79 -2.07
CA GLN A 78 5.11 -13.70 -3.00
C GLN A 78 5.47 -14.08 -4.45
N LEU A 79 6.66 -14.67 -4.65
CA LEU A 79 7.11 -15.10 -5.96
C LEU A 79 6.24 -16.25 -6.52
N LEU A 80 5.92 -17.25 -5.68
CA LEU A 80 4.99 -18.34 -6.07
C LEU A 80 3.62 -17.79 -6.45
N THR A 81 3.09 -16.87 -5.64
CA THR A 81 1.80 -16.21 -5.92
C THR A 81 1.84 -15.45 -7.25
N ALA A 82 2.90 -14.66 -7.47
CA ALA A 82 3.09 -13.90 -8.70
C ALA A 82 3.13 -14.79 -9.96
N SER A 83 3.70 -15.99 -9.86
CA SER A 83 3.80 -16.93 -10.98
C SER A 83 2.45 -17.54 -11.40
N LEU A 84 1.43 -17.47 -10.53
CA LEU A 84 0.08 -18.01 -10.77
C LEU A 84 -0.96 -16.92 -11.07
N MET A 85 -0.54 -15.64 -11.13
CA MET A 85 -1.41 -14.53 -11.49
C MET A 85 -1.77 -14.54 -12.98
N ASN A 86 -2.71 -13.69 -13.34
CA ASN A 86 -3.13 -13.46 -14.74
C ASN A 86 -3.59 -12.00 -14.91
N GLU A 87 -4.07 -11.64 -16.10
CA GLU A 87 -4.50 -10.28 -16.46
C GLU A 87 -5.67 -9.74 -15.62
N ALA A 88 -6.39 -10.58 -14.90
CA ALA A 88 -7.47 -10.18 -14.01
C ALA A 88 -6.98 -9.87 -12.58
N ASP A 89 -5.68 -9.98 -12.32
CA ASP A 89 -5.11 -9.77 -10.99
C ASP A 89 -4.32 -8.46 -10.91
N VAL A 90 -4.26 -7.89 -9.71
CA VAL A 90 -3.51 -6.67 -9.40
C VAL A 90 -2.55 -6.93 -8.25
N VAL A 91 -1.34 -6.41 -8.37
CA VAL A 91 -0.38 -6.30 -7.27
C VAL A 91 -0.36 -4.87 -6.76
N LEU A 92 -0.62 -4.68 -5.48
CA LEU A 92 -0.34 -3.45 -4.74
C LEU A 92 0.93 -3.67 -3.92
N PHE A 93 2.06 -3.19 -4.42
CA PHE A 93 3.35 -3.40 -3.76
C PHE A 93 3.80 -2.16 -2.98
N VAL A 94 4.23 -2.36 -1.74
CA VAL A 94 4.79 -1.30 -0.88
C VAL A 94 6.30 -1.44 -0.81
N SER A 95 7.04 -0.44 -1.28
CA SER A 95 8.50 -0.42 -1.22
C SER A 95 9.03 1.00 -1.24
N TYR A 96 9.66 1.45 -0.15
CA TYR A 96 10.23 2.80 -0.08
C TYR A 96 11.25 3.05 -1.20
N SER A 97 12.20 2.14 -1.39
CA SER A 97 13.26 2.29 -2.40
C SER A 97 12.82 1.97 -3.83
N GLY A 98 11.79 1.14 -4.00
CA GLY A 98 11.37 0.63 -5.31
C GLY A 98 12.45 -0.15 -6.07
N ALA A 99 13.47 -0.71 -5.37
CA ALA A 99 14.67 -1.26 -6.01
C ALA A 99 15.22 -2.55 -5.38
N THR A 100 14.53 -3.16 -4.41
CA THR A 100 15.02 -4.39 -3.80
C THR A 100 14.93 -5.58 -4.76
N ARG A 101 15.90 -6.49 -4.68
CA ARG A 101 16.02 -7.63 -5.60
C ARG A 101 14.78 -8.51 -5.60
N ASP A 102 14.35 -8.96 -4.41
CA ASP A 102 13.21 -9.87 -4.27
C ASP A 102 11.90 -9.22 -4.76
N MET A 103 11.70 -7.92 -4.50
CA MET A 103 10.60 -7.16 -5.06
C MET A 103 10.64 -7.19 -6.60
N MET A 104 11.80 -6.90 -7.20
CA MET A 104 11.93 -6.87 -8.66
C MET A 104 11.67 -8.23 -9.30
N GLU A 105 12.09 -9.33 -8.67
CA GLU A 105 11.78 -10.68 -9.13
C GLU A 105 10.26 -10.95 -9.08
N THR A 106 9.61 -10.58 -7.99
CA THR A 106 8.15 -10.72 -7.83
C THR A 106 7.38 -9.87 -8.85
N LEU A 107 7.75 -8.59 -9.03
CA LEU A 107 7.06 -7.70 -9.97
C LEU A 107 7.25 -8.12 -11.43
N ARG A 108 8.46 -8.56 -11.83
CA ARG A 108 8.70 -9.08 -13.18
C ARG A 108 7.88 -10.35 -13.46
N THR A 109 7.80 -11.23 -12.47
CA THR A 109 7.00 -12.47 -12.58
C THR A 109 5.51 -12.15 -12.72
N ALA A 110 4.98 -11.26 -11.88
CA ALA A 110 3.60 -10.81 -11.96
C ALA A 110 3.29 -10.15 -13.31
N LYS A 111 4.19 -9.26 -13.79
CA LYS A 111 4.05 -8.59 -15.08
C LYS A 111 4.07 -9.58 -16.25
N ALA A 112 4.96 -10.56 -16.23
CA ALA A 112 5.03 -11.62 -17.24
C ALA A 112 3.77 -12.51 -17.25
N ALA A 113 3.12 -12.67 -16.11
CA ALA A 113 1.83 -13.35 -15.98
C ALA A 113 0.63 -12.50 -16.44
N GLY A 114 0.84 -11.22 -16.76
CA GLY A 114 -0.19 -10.28 -17.23
C GLY A 114 -0.82 -9.41 -16.15
N ALA A 115 -0.47 -9.60 -14.86
CA ALA A 115 -1.03 -8.83 -13.77
C ALA A 115 -0.67 -7.34 -13.85
N LYS A 116 -1.56 -6.47 -13.39
CA LYS A 116 -1.31 -5.05 -13.24
C LYS A 116 -0.57 -4.75 -11.94
N ILE A 117 0.28 -3.75 -11.97
CA ILE A 117 1.14 -3.39 -10.84
C ILE A 117 0.88 -1.94 -10.42
N ILE A 118 0.49 -1.78 -9.16
CA ILE A 118 0.43 -0.51 -8.45
C ILE A 118 1.59 -0.50 -7.45
N LEU A 119 2.49 0.47 -7.54
CA LEU A 119 3.64 0.58 -6.64
C LEU A 119 3.52 1.83 -5.77
N LEU A 120 3.53 1.64 -4.44
CA LEU A 120 3.74 2.70 -3.47
C LEU A 120 5.24 2.81 -3.21
N THR A 121 5.83 3.96 -3.57
CA THR A 121 7.28 4.18 -3.43
C THR A 121 7.61 5.64 -3.20
N HIS A 122 8.83 5.90 -2.71
CA HIS A 122 9.34 7.28 -2.60
C HIS A 122 9.98 7.78 -3.92
N TYR A 123 10.54 6.87 -4.72
CA TYR A 123 11.34 7.23 -5.89
C TYR A 123 10.61 6.90 -7.19
N GLU A 124 10.22 7.94 -7.92
CA GLU A 124 9.51 7.81 -9.21
C GLU A 124 10.37 7.19 -10.32
N ASP A 125 11.70 7.33 -10.24
CA ASP A 125 12.66 6.77 -11.21
C ASP A 125 13.20 5.40 -10.78
N SER A 126 12.64 4.78 -9.75
CA SER A 126 13.11 3.47 -9.29
C SER A 126 12.82 2.38 -10.31
N PRO A 127 13.63 1.28 -10.34
CA PRO A 127 13.39 0.15 -11.25
C PRO A 127 11.98 -0.43 -11.13
N GLY A 128 11.41 -0.45 -9.92
CA GLY A 128 10.04 -0.89 -9.69
C GLY A 128 9.02 0.08 -10.27
N ALA A 129 9.23 1.40 -10.15
CA ALA A 129 8.36 2.41 -10.72
C ALA A 129 8.31 2.35 -12.25
N LEU A 130 9.45 2.10 -12.89
CA LEU A 130 9.51 1.92 -14.36
C LEU A 130 8.78 0.66 -14.85
N LEU A 131 8.56 -0.32 -13.98
CA LEU A 131 7.84 -1.56 -14.28
C LEU A 131 6.34 -1.47 -13.96
N ALA A 132 5.96 -0.59 -13.03
CA ALA A 132 4.59 -0.44 -12.56
C ALA A 132 3.66 0.14 -13.63
N ASP A 133 2.38 -0.21 -13.57
CA ASP A 133 1.32 0.42 -14.36
C ASP A 133 0.87 1.74 -13.72
N VAL A 134 0.84 1.79 -12.38
CA VAL A 134 0.53 3.00 -11.59
C VAL A 134 1.57 3.16 -10.48
N VAL A 135 2.08 4.38 -10.32
CA VAL A 135 3.00 4.75 -9.23
C VAL A 135 2.33 5.74 -8.29
N LEU A 136 2.31 5.42 -7.02
CA LEU A 136 1.83 6.30 -5.95
C LEU A 136 3.04 6.76 -5.13
N LEU A 137 3.39 8.03 -5.28
CA LEU A 137 4.54 8.62 -4.60
C LEU A 137 4.19 8.95 -3.15
N CYS A 138 5.03 8.54 -2.23
CA CYS A 138 4.81 8.75 -0.80
C CYS A 138 6.11 8.86 -0.01
N GLY A 139 5.99 9.50 1.14
CA GLY A 139 7.08 9.74 2.07
C GLY A 139 7.85 11.03 1.77
N ALA A 140 8.77 11.34 2.67
CA ALA A 140 9.77 12.38 2.51
C ALA A 140 11.15 11.74 2.40
N GLN A 141 12.12 12.49 1.91
CA GLN A 141 13.48 12.01 1.85
C GLN A 141 14.02 11.71 3.24
N GLU A 142 14.52 10.50 3.45
CA GLU A 142 15.18 10.08 4.67
C GLU A 142 16.69 10.06 4.50
N SER A 143 17.40 10.31 5.60
CA SER A 143 18.82 9.97 5.64
C SER A 143 18.98 8.44 5.69
N PRO A 144 20.09 7.88 5.18
CA PRO A 144 20.34 6.43 5.27
C PRO A 144 20.34 5.89 6.71
N LEU A 145 20.58 6.75 7.70
CA LEU A 145 20.57 6.41 9.13
C LEU A 145 19.14 6.31 9.70
N ASP A 146 18.16 6.94 9.06
CA ASP A 146 16.76 6.97 9.49
C ASP A 146 15.86 6.04 8.64
N SER A 147 16.46 5.22 7.79
CA SER A 147 15.71 4.36 6.84
C SER A 147 14.64 3.51 7.55
N GLY A 148 13.42 3.63 7.09
CA GLY A 148 12.26 2.92 7.64
C GLY A 148 11.70 3.53 8.91
N SER A 149 11.88 4.84 9.12
CA SER A 149 11.36 5.57 10.27
C SER A 149 9.83 5.49 10.39
N ILE A 150 9.33 5.68 11.60
CA ILE A 150 7.87 5.65 11.86
C ILE A 150 7.13 6.76 11.10
N PRO A 151 7.62 8.01 10.99
CA PRO A 151 6.98 9.04 10.19
C PRO A 151 6.79 8.65 8.71
N ILE A 152 7.79 8.00 8.09
CA ILE A 152 7.68 7.51 6.72
C ILE A 152 6.65 6.39 6.61
N LYS A 153 6.63 5.45 7.55
CA LYS A 153 5.60 4.40 7.59
C LYS A 153 4.20 4.99 7.69
N ALA A 154 4.02 6.01 8.53
CA ALA A 154 2.74 6.73 8.64
C ALA A 154 2.33 7.41 7.32
N ALA A 155 3.28 7.94 6.56
CA ALA A 155 3.02 8.53 5.25
C ALA A 155 2.53 7.47 4.22
N PHE A 156 3.08 6.26 4.25
CA PHE A 156 2.58 5.15 3.44
C PHE A 156 1.17 4.71 3.85
N LEU A 157 0.90 4.64 5.17
CA LEU A 157 -0.46 4.35 5.68
C LEU A 157 -1.46 5.44 5.32
N TYR A 158 -1.03 6.70 5.28
CA TYR A 158 -1.86 7.80 4.77
C TYR A 158 -2.30 7.57 3.32
N VAL A 159 -1.39 7.15 2.43
CA VAL A 159 -1.75 6.78 1.05
C VAL A 159 -2.72 5.59 1.03
N GLY A 160 -2.48 4.60 1.88
CA GLY A 160 -3.39 3.46 2.07
C GLY A 160 -4.81 3.91 2.44
N GLU A 161 -4.95 4.87 3.38
CA GLU A 161 -6.26 5.41 3.77
C GLU A 161 -6.92 6.19 2.62
N VAL A 162 -6.15 6.98 1.86
CA VAL A 162 -6.67 7.68 0.66
C VAL A 162 -7.25 6.69 -0.35
N LEU A 163 -6.55 5.56 -0.61
CA LEU A 163 -7.03 4.50 -1.50
C LEU A 163 -8.32 3.86 -0.98
N VAL A 164 -8.41 3.58 0.33
CA VAL A 164 -9.61 3.02 0.95
C VAL A 164 -10.80 3.96 0.82
N LEU A 165 -10.62 5.24 1.17
CA LEU A 165 -11.68 6.25 1.07
C LEU A 165 -12.16 6.40 -0.37
N ARG A 166 -11.24 6.45 -1.33
CA ARG A 166 -11.57 6.57 -2.75
C ARG A 166 -12.31 5.31 -3.27
N TYR A 167 -11.87 4.13 -2.86
CA TYR A 167 -12.51 2.86 -3.20
C TYR A 167 -13.96 2.80 -2.70
N MET A 168 -14.21 3.27 -1.46
CA MET A 168 -15.55 3.30 -0.87
C MET A 168 -16.51 4.27 -1.60
N LEU A 169 -15.98 5.38 -2.13
CA LEU A 169 -16.79 6.39 -2.83
C LEU A 169 -17.34 5.90 -4.18
N ASP A 170 -16.74 4.91 -4.82
CA ASP A 170 -17.19 4.40 -6.10
C ASP A 170 -18.46 3.52 -5.97
N ASP A 171 -18.58 2.76 -4.87
CA ASP A 171 -19.79 2.03 -4.52
C ASP A 171 -20.09 2.17 -3.02
N PRO A 172 -20.69 3.30 -2.63
CA PRO A 172 -20.99 3.57 -1.22
C PRO A 172 -21.99 2.58 -0.62
N ALA A 173 -22.95 2.12 -1.41
CA ALA A 173 -23.98 1.19 -0.93
C ALA A 173 -23.38 -0.17 -0.56
N HIS A 174 -22.53 -0.72 -1.44
CA HIS A 174 -21.78 -1.96 -1.16
C HIS A 174 -20.82 -1.78 0.02
N SER A 175 -20.07 -0.68 0.03
CA SER A 175 -19.09 -0.40 1.07
C SER A 175 -19.73 -0.28 2.46
N ASN A 176 -20.84 0.42 2.59
CA ASN A 176 -21.59 0.54 3.84
C ASN A 176 -22.12 -0.83 4.29
N THR A 177 -22.74 -1.59 3.37
CA THR A 177 -23.24 -2.94 3.68
C THR A 177 -22.11 -3.86 4.15
N ALA A 178 -20.95 -3.84 3.48
CA ALA A 178 -19.80 -4.66 3.87
C ALA A 178 -19.27 -4.26 5.25
N GLN A 179 -19.18 -2.96 5.54
CA GLN A 179 -18.76 -2.46 6.85
C GLN A 179 -19.74 -2.84 7.97
N ASP A 180 -21.05 -2.77 7.72
CA ASP A 180 -22.06 -3.20 8.69
C ASP A 180 -21.92 -4.69 9.02
N LEU A 181 -21.82 -5.54 8.00
CA LEU A 181 -21.64 -7.00 8.17
C LEU A 181 -20.36 -7.35 8.94
N THR A 182 -19.25 -6.69 8.60
CA THR A 182 -17.96 -6.97 9.28
C THR A 182 -17.92 -6.43 10.69
N SER A 183 -18.55 -5.28 10.95
CA SER A 183 -18.69 -4.71 12.30
C SER A 183 -19.57 -5.61 13.20
N GLU A 184 -20.70 -6.10 12.68
CA GLU A 184 -21.59 -7.03 13.38
C GLU A 184 -20.84 -8.33 13.76
N ALA A 185 -20.10 -8.90 12.80
CA ALA A 185 -19.30 -10.10 13.03
C ALA A 185 -18.22 -9.91 14.12
N LEU A 186 -17.66 -8.70 14.25
CA LEU A 186 -16.65 -8.37 15.27
C LEU A 186 -17.28 -8.10 16.66
N THR A 187 -18.53 -7.65 16.72
CA THR A 187 -19.23 -7.35 17.98
C THR A 187 -19.30 -8.59 18.88
N VAL A 188 -19.39 -9.79 18.31
CA VAL A 188 -19.38 -11.07 19.04
C VAL A 188 -18.08 -11.31 19.84
N LYS A 189 -16.99 -10.61 19.48
CA LYS A 189 -15.68 -10.74 20.15
C LYS A 189 -15.47 -9.69 21.25
N MET A 190 -16.42 -8.79 21.47
CA MET A 190 -16.31 -7.70 22.44
C MET A 190 -16.95 -8.03 23.81
N LEU A 191 -17.13 -9.32 24.16
CA LEU A 191 -17.62 -9.82 25.45
C LEU A 191 -16.47 -10.02 26.45
#